data_2a5206c9874234bc918d1892618567b6
#
_entry.id   2a5206c9874234bc918d1892618567b6
#
_cell.length_a   1.000
_cell.length_b   1.000
_cell.length_c   1.000
_cell.angle_alpha   90.00
_cell.angle_beta   90.00
_cell.angle_gamma   90.00
#
_symmetry.space_group_name_H-M   'P 1'
#
loop_
_entity.id
_entity.type
_entity.pdbx_description
1 polymer ?
#
loop_
_entity_poly.entity_id
_entity_poly.type
_entity_poly.pdbx_seq_one_letter_code
_entity_poly.pdbx_strand_id
1 'polypeptide(L)'
;MAVIGVEIRDRVEFNSGSSWGNFGPYERIDGIVEFGVDPKNQANSRIVDLQYSPVDKNGLVKFSSDFVLLTPSKSKPSRLLVDIVNRGRKRAVSDFNMSSPSLIPSANIDPGDGFLFNRGYTVISVGWQYDVYRSDALLGMEPPKVEIDGKIVKGMNLVEIRPYEKIKTSLLANRSHKPYPTTSTDNLTAQMYVREWEDGPHREIPCEEWSFAKEINGIVIPDCEHVYMESGFQPGKIYSVVYEASNPVVSGSTLLSVRDIGSWLKYSGVDSPVKVPVKYAYAYGISQTGRLLRHYLYSGLNLDESGRQVYDGVLPHVAGGRRGDFNHRFAQPSQQSSPGFGHLYPFSDKPTKDPYGRKSEGLQDTQKILGGLPKVIYTNTSAEYWRGDASLSHINLEGTHDLDFPKNTRSYLFSGTQHVPRELPQKKDAGPDGSLGLYGFNVIDFRPLLRAALCNLVAWVERGEEPPESKVPRLDDTTASTIHAVLEIFSENVGLKTPDPSQMWRIREIDIGPEESKGITYYPVREGGEYPRFVSAVDADGNEVAGIKMPDISVPLGTHTGWNPRDPSTGAPNQIISMVGLTNYFPSTEVFVRPDRDLRKSNDERYSSKKEYLEMVTKSAKKLVKQKYL
;
A
#
# COMPACT_ATOMS: atom_id res chain seq x y z
N MET A 1 18.73 13.09 -18.74
CA MET A 1 18.30 13.03 -17.32
C MET A 1 17.12 13.96 -17.17
N ALA A 2 16.04 13.45 -16.61
CA ALA A 2 14.79 14.21 -16.52
C ALA A 2 14.74 15.29 -15.42
N VAL A 3 15.64 15.29 -14.44
CA VAL A 3 15.73 16.40 -13.47
C VAL A 3 16.43 17.58 -14.13
N ILE A 4 15.75 18.73 -14.18
CA ILE A 4 16.18 19.96 -14.85
C ILE A 4 16.45 21.11 -13.90
N GLY A 5 15.99 21.02 -12.64
CA GLY A 5 16.20 22.03 -11.61
C GLY A 5 15.90 21.52 -10.22
N VAL A 6 16.47 22.18 -9.22
CA VAL A 6 16.27 21.88 -7.80
C VAL A 6 16.20 23.18 -7.03
N GLU A 7 15.13 23.37 -6.27
CA GLU A 7 14.98 24.44 -5.30
C GLU A 7 15.21 23.86 -3.90
N ILE A 8 16.27 24.27 -3.23
CA ILE A 8 16.51 23.94 -1.82
C ILE A 8 15.78 24.98 -0.96
N ARG A 9 14.82 24.53 -0.17
CA ARG A 9 14.05 25.37 0.76
C ARG A 9 14.70 25.47 2.13
N ASP A 10 15.27 24.35 2.60
CA ASP A 10 15.94 24.30 3.89
C ASP A 10 17.10 23.30 3.86
N ARG A 11 18.15 23.58 4.63
CA ARG A 11 19.30 22.70 4.84
C ARG A 11 19.80 22.85 6.26
N VAL A 12 19.61 21.83 7.07
CA VAL A 12 19.92 21.86 8.50
C VAL A 12 20.63 20.58 8.94
N GLU A 13 21.35 20.67 10.04
CA GLU A 13 21.86 19.49 10.71
C GLU A 13 20.70 18.63 11.21
N PHE A 14 20.73 17.33 10.87
CA PHE A 14 19.72 16.40 11.33
C PHE A 14 19.99 15.97 12.76
N ASN A 15 18.94 15.96 13.59
CA ASN A 15 18.98 15.52 15.00
C ASN A 15 20.11 16.18 15.80
N SER A 16 20.22 17.52 15.69
CA SER A 16 21.23 18.33 16.41
C SER A 16 22.68 17.86 16.22
N GLY A 17 23.00 17.38 15.00
CA GLY A 17 24.36 16.93 14.65
C GLY A 17 24.80 15.60 15.26
N SER A 18 23.87 14.79 15.75
CA SER A 18 24.16 13.45 16.25
C SER A 18 24.92 12.61 15.23
N SER A 19 25.97 11.88 15.70
CA SER A 19 26.77 11.01 14.85
C SER A 19 26.20 9.59 14.79
N TRP A 20 26.26 8.97 13.61
CA TRP A 20 25.71 7.64 13.33
C TRP A 20 26.79 6.67 12.85
N GLY A 21 27.22 5.77 13.74
CA GLY A 21 28.26 4.79 13.44
C GLY A 21 29.52 5.42 12.83
N ASN A 22 30.03 4.84 11.75
CA ASN A 22 31.20 5.33 11.03
C ASN A 22 30.88 6.40 9.98
N PHE A 23 29.58 6.79 9.85
CA PHE A 23 29.15 7.74 8.82
C PHE A 23 29.05 9.19 9.32
N GLY A 24 29.16 9.41 10.64
CA GLY A 24 29.15 10.73 11.25
C GLY A 24 27.74 11.37 11.26
N PRO A 25 27.70 12.71 11.36
CA PRO A 25 26.43 13.42 11.37
C PRO A 25 25.75 13.42 10.00
N TYR A 26 24.43 13.60 10.03
CA TYR A 26 23.59 13.74 8.84
C TYR A 26 23.09 15.17 8.69
N GLU A 27 22.84 15.56 7.47
CA GLU A 27 22.08 16.76 7.13
C GLU A 27 20.70 16.38 6.59
N ARG A 28 19.74 17.25 6.84
CA ARG A 28 18.40 17.22 6.25
C ARG A 28 18.32 18.35 5.22
N ILE A 29 17.85 18.01 4.03
CA ILE A 29 17.65 18.95 2.93
C ILE A 29 16.20 18.80 2.44
N ASP A 30 15.43 19.87 2.56
CA ASP A 30 14.06 19.93 2.10
C ASP A 30 13.98 20.81 0.84
N GLY A 31 13.19 20.42 -0.14
CA GLY A 31 13.11 21.20 -1.37
C GLY A 31 12.07 20.70 -2.36
N ILE A 32 12.16 21.27 -3.56
CA ILE A 32 11.40 20.85 -4.75
C ILE A 32 12.39 20.42 -5.82
N VAL A 33 12.08 19.32 -6.48
CA VAL A 33 12.76 18.88 -7.69
C VAL A 33 11.86 19.14 -8.90
N GLU A 34 12.42 19.76 -9.93
CA GLU A 34 11.76 19.99 -11.21
C GLU A 34 12.20 18.94 -12.23
N PHE A 35 11.21 18.36 -12.89
CA PHE A 35 11.40 17.36 -13.95
C PHE A 35 11.05 17.98 -15.30
N GLY A 36 11.78 17.57 -16.34
CA GLY A 36 11.48 17.82 -17.73
C GLY A 36 11.71 16.55 -18.53
N VAL A 37 10.64 15.92 -18.98
CA VAL A 37 10.67 14.64 -19.70
C VAL A 37 10.32 14.82 -21.16
N ASP A 38 11.01 14.09 -22.04
CA ASP A 38 10.69 14.07 -23.46
C ASP A 38 9.54 13.09 -23.72
N PRO A 39 8.34 13.56 -24.15
CA PRO A 39 7.20 12.69 -24.41
C PRO A 39 7.43 11.75 -25.61
N LYS A 40 8.45 11.99 -26.42
CA LYS A 40 8.83 11.14 -27.55
C LYS A 40 9.88 10.09 -27.21
N ASN A 41 10.49 10.18 -26.03
CA ASN A 41 11.50 9.21 -25.57
C ASN A 41 10.82 7.86 -25.33
N GLN A 42 11.42 6.78 -25.85
CA GLN A 42 10.90 5.42 -25.72
C GLN A 42 10.70 4.98 -24.26
N ALA A 43 11.54 5.45 -23.35
CA ALA A 43 11.40 5.17 -21.92
C ALA A 43 10.12 5.77 -21.29
N ASN A 44 9.50 6.75 -21.95
CA ASN A 44 8.27 7.43 -21.51
C ASN A 44 7.02 6.96 -22.27
N SER A 45 7.17 6.13 -23.31
CA SER A 45 6.09 5.75 -24.23
C SER A 45 4.91 5.03 -23.59
N ARG A 46 5.07 4.52 -22.38
CA ARG A 46 4.03 3.82 -21.61
C ARG A 46 3.25 4.72 -20.65
N ILE A 47 3.59 6.00 -20.60
CA ILE A 47 2.86 6.95 -19.74
C ILE A 47 1.65 7.47 -20.49
N VAL A 48 0.48 7.14 -19.97
CA VAL A 48 -0.81 7.55 -20.55
C VAL A 48 -0.90 9.07 -20.60
N ASP A 49 -1.35 9.57 -21.75
CA ASP A 49 -1.61 10.99 -22.03
C ASP A 49 -0.39 11.93 -21.97
N LEU A 50 0.83 11.45 -21.75
CA LEU A 50 2.02 12.30 -21.68
C LEU A 50 2.22 13.13 -22.96
N GLN A 51 1.93 12.57 -24.12
CA GLN A 51 2.03 13.24 -25.43
C GLN A 51 1.00 14.38 -25.60
N TYR A 52 -0.03 14.42 -24.76
CA TYR A 52 -1.06 15.46 -24.77
C TYR A 52 -0.81 16.57 -23.75
N SER A 53 0.34 16.56 -23.09
CA SER A 53 0.73 17.62 -22.17
C SER A 53 1.43 18.75 -22.90
N PRO A 54 1.25 20.02 -22.46
CA PRO A 54 2.04 21.13 -22.94
C PRO A 54 3.54 20.86 -22.79
N VAL A 55 4.30 21.22 -23.82
CA VAL A 55 5.76 21.13 -23.79
C VAL A 55 6.39 22.54 -23.73
N ASP A 56 7.55 22.64 -23.10
CA ASP A 56 8.33 23.87 -23.10
C ASP A 56 9.05 24.10 -24.45
N LYS A 57 9.82 25.19 -24.54
CA LYS A 57 10.62 25.55 -25.74
C LYS A 57 11.64 24.47 -26.16
N ASN A 58 11.98 23.55 -25.27
CA ASN A 58 12.88 22.44 -25.54
C ASN A 58 12.14 21.14 -25.88
N GLY A 59 10.81 21.17 -25.94
CA GLY A 59 9.96 20.00 -26.21
C GLY A 59 9.76 19.10 -24.99
N LEU A 60 9.99 19.58 -23.78
CA LEU A 60 9.88 18.81 -22.55
C LEU A 60 8.57 19.09 -21.82
N VAL A 61 7.92 18.04 -21.34
CA VAL A 61 6.80 18.11 -20.40
C VAL A 61 7.35 18.34 -18.99
N LYS A 62 6.86 19.39 -18.30
CA LYS A 62 7.35 19.78 -16.98
C LYS A 62 6.40 19.40 -15.86
N PHE A 63 6.97 18.99 -14.74
CA PHE A 63 6.27 18.75 -13.46
C PHE A 63 7.26 18.84 -12.30
N SER A 64 6.77 18.87 -11.07
CA SER A 64 7.62 18.99 -9.89
C SER A 64 7.14 18.17 -8.71
N SER A 65 8.06 17.84 -7.80
CA SER A 65 7.78 17.09 -6.58
C SER A 65 8.49 17.68 -5.38
N ASP A 66 7.83 17.65 -4.22
CA ASP A 66 8.50 17.90 -2.95
C ASP A 66 9.43 16.74 -2.61
N PHE A 67 10.53 17.03 -1.93
CA PHE A 67 11.38 16.00 -1.36
C PHE A 67 11.94 16.39 0.00
N VAL A 68 12.28 15.36 0.79
CA VAL A 68 13.10 15.48 2.00
C VAL A 68 14.23 14.46 1.88
N LEU A 69 15.45 14.93 1.96
CA LEU A 69 16.66 14.12 1.85
C LEU A 69 17.42 14.12 3.18
N LEU A 70 17.79 12.93 3.65
CA LEU A 70 18.70 12.72 4.76
C LEU A 70 19.97 12.05 4.23
N THR A 71 21.12 12.71 4.37
CA THR A 71 22.39 12.24 3.83
C THR A 71 23.55 12.50 4.79
N PRO A 72 24.57 11.61 4.83
CA PRO A 72 25.79 11.89 5.61
C PRO A 72 26.42 13.22 5.18
N SER A 73 26.75 14.08 6.14
CA SER A 73 27.34 15.41 5.83
C SER A 73 28.85 15.38 5.64
N LYS A 74 29.55 14.42 6.24
CA LYS A 74 31.04 14.34 6.25
C LYS A 74 31.61 13.10 5.57
N SER A 75 30.79 12.08 5.30
CA SER A 75 31.23 10.85 4.66
C SER A 75 30.49 10.59 3.34
N LYS A 76 31.08 9.74 2.49
CA LYS A 76 30.41 9.33 1.26
C LYS A 76 29.21 8.43 1.59
N PRO A 77 28.03 8.66 0.99
CA PRO A 77 26.91 7.76 1.14
C PRO A 77 27.23 6.39 0.55
N SER A 78 26.79 5.33 1.22
CA SER A 78 27.01 3.97 0.74
C SER A 78 25.88 3.47 -0.15
N ARG A 79 24.66 3.88 0.14
CA ARG A 79 23.43 3.39 -0.49
C ARG A 79 22.40 4.50 -0.58
N LEU A 80 21.60 4.45 -1.64
CA LEU A 80 20.40 5.28 -1.77
C LEU A 80 19.15 4.44 -1.44
N LEU A 81 18.31 4.92 -0.55
CA LEU A 81 16.97 4.40 -0.31
C LEU A 81 15.94 5.47 -0.68
N VAL A 82 15.13 5.20 -1.68
CA VAL A 82 14.01 6.06 -2.08
C VAL A 82 12.76 5.60 -1.34
N ASP A 83 12.29 6.44 -0.42
CA ASP A 83 11.03 6.31 0.31
C ASP A 83 9.92 6.95 -0.52
N ILE A 84 9.07 6.13 -1.10
CA ILE A 84 7.90 6.61 -1.83
C ILE A 84 6.81 6.89 -0.81
N VAL A 85 6.62 8.19 -0.47
CA VAL A 85 5.76 8.59 0.64
C VAL A 85 4.31 8.10 0.49
N ASN A 86 3.74 7.56 1.55
CA ASN A 86 2.37 7.05 1.54
C ASN A 86 1.38 8.18 1.87
N ARG A 87 0.59 8.64 0.91
CA ARG A 87 -0.30 9.81 1.06
C ARG A 87 0.43 11.03 1.62
N GLY A 88 1.60 11.31 1.07
CA GLY A 88 2.45 12.42 1.50
C GLY A 88 3.31 12.15 2.74
N ARG A 89 3.09 11.06 3.47
CA ARG A 89 3.80 10.75 4.74
C ARG A 89 5.08 9.98 4.49
N LYS A 90 6.17 10.44 5.08
CA LYS A 90 7.47 9.78 5.10
C LYS A 90 7.39 8.49 5.92
N ARG A 91 7.87 7.36 5.40
CA ARG A 91 7.69 6.05 6.04
C ARG A 91 8.99 5.29 6.30
N ALA A 92 9.98 5.36 5.43
CA ALA A 92 11.17 4.51 5.52
C ALA A 92 11.89 4.66 6.87
N VAL A 93 12.06 5.89 7.38
CA VAL A 93 12.74 6.09 8.66
C VAL A 93 11.94 5.47 9.81
N SER A 94 10.62 5.71 9.90
CA SER A 94 9.81 5.15 10.97
C SER A 94 9.75 3.62 10.93
N ASP A 95 9.68 3.04 9.74
CA ASP A 95 9.54 1.60 9.58
C ASP A 95 10.87 0.87 9.83
N PHE A 96 12.00 1.40 9.34
CA PHE A 96 13.29 0.75 9.49
C PHE A 96 14.09 1.18 10.74
N ASN A 97 13.89 2.37 11.26
CA ASN A 97 14.56 2.80 12.49
C ASN A 97 13.72 2.56 13.75
N MET A 98 12.56 1.89 13.63
CA MET A 98 11.66 1.58 14.75
C MET A 98 11.27 2.81 15.57
N SER A 99 11.06 3.94 14.90
CA SER A 99 10.48 5.12 15.53
C SER A 99 9.05 4.83 15.98
N SER A 100 8.55 5.59 16.95
CA SER A 100 7.14 5.44 17.37
C SER A 100 6.19 5.55 16.19
N PRO A 101 5.34 4.53 15.93
CA PRO A 101 4.41 4.56 14.83
C PRO A 101 3.38 5.67 15.05
N SER A 102 3.37 6.66 14.17
CA SER A 102 2.38 7.73 14.18
C SER A 102 1.54 7.70 12.91
N LEU A 103 0.22 7.72 13.08
CA LEU A 103 -0.73 7.92 11.99
C LEU A 103 -0.97 9.41 11.70
N ILE A 104 -0.47 10.31 12.56
CA ILE A 104 -0.57 11.76 12.39
C ILE A 104 0.61 12.23 11.52
N PRO A 105 0.35 12.98 10.43
CA PRO A 105 1.42 13.56 9.62
C PRO A 105 2.31 14.49 10.45
N SER A 106 3.63 14.43 10.23
CA SER A 106 4.59 15.29 10.93
C SER A 106 5.67 15.78 9.97
N ALA A 107 6.03 17.05 10.10
CA ALA A 107 7.22 17.61 9.45
C ALA A 107 8.51 17.05 10.09
N ASN A 108 8.48 16.79 11.38
CA ASN A 108 9.62 16.23 12.12
C ASN A 108 9.81 14.74 11.77
N ILE A 109 11.08 14.34 11.78
CA ILE A 109 11.50 12.95 11.56
C ILE A 109 12.18 12.46 12.83
N ASP A 110 11.53 11.51 13.52
CA ASP A 110 12.12 10.80 14.64
C ASP A 110 13.19 9.83 14.11
N PRO A 111 14.47 9.97 14.50
CA PRO A 111 15.53 9.10 14.03
C PRO A 111 15.42 7.66 14.51
N GLY A 112 14.60 7.38 15.55
CA GLY A 112 14.50 6.08 16.18
C GLY A 112 15.87 5.58 16.67
N ASP A 113 16.16 4.29 16.46
CA ASP A 113 17.46 3.69 16.83
C ASP A 113 18.57 3.91 15.78
N GLY A 114 18.29 4.66 14.70
CA GLY A 114 19.27 5.01 13.68
C GLY A 114 19.71 3.87 12.78
N PHE A 115 18.94 2.80 12.64
CA PHE A 115 19.32 1.63 11.86
C PHE A 115 19.83 1.95 10.45
N LEU A 116 19.11 2.82 9.70
CA LEU A 116 19.50 3.24 8.34
C LEU A 116 20.76 4.12 8.38
N PHE A 117 20.82 5.03 9.33
CA PHE A 117 21.91 6.01 9.43
C PHE A 117 23.24 5.34 9.84
N ASN A 118 23.19 4.40 10.81
CA ASN A 118 24.34 3.61 11.21
C ASN A 118 24.90 2.69 10.09
N ARG A 119 24.16 2.56 8.97
CA ARG A 119 24.53 1.81 7.77
C ARG A 119 24.84 2.69 6.57
N GLY A 120 24.87 4.01 6.75
CA GLY A 120 25.26 4.98 5.73
C GLY A 120 24.28 5.14 4.57
N TYR A 121 23.00 4.91 4.81
CA TYR A 121 22.00 5.19 3.78
C TYR A 121 21.82 6.69 3.59
N THR A 122 21.79 7.13 2.34
CA THR A 122 21.07 8.34 1.97
C THR A 122 19.62 7.96 1.76
N VAL A 123 18.71 8.64 2.48
CA VAL A 123 17.27 8.39 2.41
C VAL A 123 16.59 9.61 1.80
N ILE A 124 15.88 9.43 0.68
CA ILE A 124 15.07 10.48 0.10
C ILE A 124 13.59 10.07 0.16
N SER A 125 12.77 10.90 0.81
CA SER A 125 11.32 10.81 0.75
C SER A 125 10.84 11.72 -0.37
N VAL A 126 10.11 11.18 -1.36
CA VAL A 126 9.66 11.91 -2.55
C VAL A 126 8.14 12.00 -2.60
N GLY A 127 7.62 13.22 -2.81
CA GLY A 127 6.22 13.49 -3.10
C GLY A 127 5.89 13.08 -4.54
N TRP A 128 5.01 12.12 -4.70
CA TRP A 128 4.63 11.57 -6.01
C TRP A 128 3.13 11.71 -6.29
N GLN A 129 2.34 11.93 -5.26
CA GLN A 129 0.89 11.90 -5.31
C GLN A 129 0.35 13.32 -5.50
N TYR A 130 -0.42 13.56 -6.56
CA TYR A 130 -0.90 14.89 -6.92
C TYR A 130 -2.15 15.33 -6.15
N ASP A 131 -2.96 14.36 -5.68
CA ASP A 131 -4.19 14.64 -4.95
C ASP A 131 -3.98 14.87 -3.43
N VAL A 132 -2.73 14.93 -2.98
CA VAL A 132 -2.37 15.32 -1.60
C VAL A 132 -2.42 16.84 -1.45
N TYR A 133 -3.03 17.33 -0.38
CA TYR A 133 -2.88 18.72 0.07
C TYR A 133 -1.48 18.88 0.70
N ARG A 134 -0.58 19.50 -0.07
CA ARG A 134 0.85 19.65 0.27
C ARG A 134 1.02 20.55 1.50
N SER A 135 1.95 20.16 2.38
CA SER A 135 2.36 20.90 3.58
C SER A 135 3.75 20.43 4.03
N ASP A 136 4.33 21.03 5.06
CA ASP A 136 5.61 20.58 5.62
C ASP A 136 5.56 19.12 6.13
N ALA A 137 4.37 18.65 6.50
CA ALA A 137 4.13 17.28 6.95
C ALA A 137 3.79 16.30 5.82
N LEU A 138 3.26 16.77 4.70
CA LEU A 138 2.72 15.99 3.60
C LEU A 138 3.36 16.40 2.27
N LEU A 139 4.21 15.53 1.72
CA LEU A 139 4.87 15.75 0.44
C LEU A 139 3.95 15.33 -0.72
N GLY A 140 3.88 16.15 -1.74
CA GLY A 140 3.10 15.88 -2.96
C GLY A 140 3.83 16.32 -4.22
N MET A 141 3.11 16.28 -5.35
CA MET A 141 3.63 16.73 -6.63
C MET A 141 2.66 17.70 -7.33
N GLU A 142 3.19 18.47 -8.27
CA GLU A 142 2.42 19.22 -9.24
C GLU A 142 2.53 18.50 -10.59
N PRO A 143 1.48 17.80 -11.03
CA PRO A 143 1.50 17.00 -12.25
C PRO A 143 1.29 17.84 -13.50
N PRO A 144 1.70 17.34 -14.69
CA PRO A 144 1.34 17.98 -15.94
C PRO A 144 -0.15 17.77 -16.24
N LYS A 145 -0.76 18.75 -16.91
CA LYS A 145 -2.16 18.68 -17.36
C LYS A 145 -2.28 17.95 -18.70
N VAL A 146 -3.45 17.41 -18.97
CA VAL A 146 -3.79 16.83 -20.27
C VAL A 146 -4.57 17.86 -21.08
N GLU A 147 -4.07 18.20 -22.28
CA GLU A 147 -4.73 19.13 -23.22
C GLU A 147 -4.79 18.48 -24.62
N ILE A 148 -6.00 18.23 -25.13
CA ILE A 148 -6.19 17.63 -26.45
C ILE A 148 -6.78 18.68 -27.38
N ASP A 149 -6.04 19.07 -28.39
CA ASP A 149 -6.42 20.08 -29.39
C ASP A 149 -6.92 21.41 -28.77
N GLY A 150 -6.33 21.82 -27.65
CA GLY A 150 -6.73 23.04 -26.93
C GLY A 150 -8.11 22.96 -26.28
N LYS A 151 -8.70 21.77 -26.18
CA LYS A 151 -10.03 21.56 -25.58
C LYS A 151 -9.92 20.93 -24.19
N ILE A 152 -10.87 21.27 -23.35
CA ILE A 152 -11.06 20.65 -22.03
C ILE A 152 -11.36 19.17 -22.24
N VAL A 153 -10.56 18.30 -21.64
CA VAL A 153 -10.79 16.87 -21.63
C VAL A 153 -11.79 16.54 -20.53
N LYS A 154 -12.85 15.85 -20.87
CA LYS A 154 -13.89 15.37 -19.96
C LYS A 154 -13.91 13.86 -19.94
N GLY A 155 -14.41 13.26 -18.85
CA GLY A 155 -14.59 11.82 -18.74
C GLY A 155 -15.34 11.45 -17.47
N MET A 156 -15.88 10.24 -17.46
CA MET A 156 -16.55 9.70 -16.29
C MET A 156 -15.54 9.36 -15.20
N ASN A 157 -15.94 9.59 -13.97
CA ASN A 157 -15.18 9.27 -12.77
C ASN A 157 -16.07 8.56 -11.75
N LEU A 158 -15.48 7.82 -10.82
CA LEU A 158 -16.18 7.13 -9.75
C LEU A 158 -15.49 7.40 -8.41
N VAL A 159 -16.28 7.75 -7.40
CA VAL A 159 -15.82 7.90 -6.02
C VAL A 159 -16.66 7.04 -5.10
N GLU A 160 -16.01 6.36 -4.14
CA GLU A 160 -16.67 5.62 -3.08
C GLU A 160 -16.57 6.33 -1.74
N ILE A 161 -17.72 6.48 -1.08
CA ILE A 161 -17.89 7.08 0.25
C ILE A 161 -18.23 5.97 1.24
N ARG A 162 -17.44 5.84 2.31
CA ARG A 162 -17.54 4.78 3.32
C ARG A 162 -17.50 5.38 4.72
N PRO A 163 -18.62 5.92 5.22
CA PRO A 163 -18.63 6.60 6.50
C PRO A 163 -18.58 5.61 7.68
N TYR A 164 -17.90 6.03 8.75
CA TYR A 164 -17.95 5.34 10.05
C TYR A 164 -18.93 6.00 11.03
N GLU A 165 -19.41 7.18 10.69
CA GLU A 165 -20.48 7.92 11.38
C GLU A 165 -21.44 8.51 10.35
N LYS A 166 -22.61 8.95 10.79
CA LYS A 166 -23.56 9.59 9.89
C LYS A 166 -23.08 10.98 9.50
N ILE A 167 -22.87 11.21 8.19
CA ILE A 167 -22.48 12.52 7.63
C ILE A 167 -23.47 12.92 6.54
N LYS A 168 -23.72 14.23 6.36
CA LYS A 168 -24.57 14.73 5.27
C LYS A 168 -23.79 15.18 4.04
N THR A 169 -22.55 15.58 4.23
CA THR A 169 -21.67 16.08 3.15
C THR A 169 -20.41 15.23 3.07
N SER A 170 -19.98 14.90 1.86
CA SER A 170 -18.71 14.22 1.59
C SER A 170 -17.99 14.84 0.41
N LEU A 171 -16.63 14.88 0.45
CA LEU A 171 -15.82 15.20 -0.72
C LEU A 171 -16.02 14.15 -1.82
N LEU A 172 -15.93 14.55 -3.08
CA LEU A 172 -15.80 13.66 -4.24
C LEU A 172 -14.37 13.08 -4.35
N ALA A 173 -13.84 12.63 -3.22
CA ALA A 173 -12.50 12.07 -3.09
C ALA A 173 -12.46 11.03 -1.97
N ASN A 174 -11.42 10.22 -1.96
CA ASN A 174 -11.16 9.33 -0.83
C ASN A 174 -10.57 10.13 0.33
N ARG A 175 -11.20 10.11 1.48
CA ARG A 175 -10.78 10.84 2.69
C ARG A 175 -10.61 12.35 2.41
N SER A 176 -9.54 12.95 2.90
CA SER A 176 -9.21 14.38 2.74
C SER A 176 -8.20 14.58 1.59
N HIS A 177 -8.48 14.04 0.40
CA HIS A 177 -7.66 14.25 -0.80
C HIS A 177 -8.35 15.21 -1.77
N LYS A 178 -7.58 15.77 -2.72
CA LYS A 178 -8.12 16.64 -3.75
C LYS A 178 -9.06 15.85 -4.66
N PRO A 179 -10.29 16.30 -4.89
CA PRO A 179 -11.20 15.66 -5.83
C PRO A 179 -10.89 16.07 -7.28
N TYR A 180 -11.39 15.30 -8.22
CA TYR A 180 -11.72 15.82 -9.53
C TYR A 180 -13.13 16.46 -9.43
N PRO A 181 -13.26 17.78 -9.66
CA PRO A 181 -14.56 18.44 -9.59
C PRO A 181 -15.50 17.91 -10.65
N THR A 182 -16.81 17.86 -10.34
CA THR A 182 -17.84 17.63 -11.37
C THR A 182 -17.89 18.79 -12.38
N THR A 183 -18.25 18.50 -13.61
CA THR A 183 -18.42 19.52 -14.67
C THR A 183 -19.67 20.37 -14.51
N SER A 184 -20.62 19.93 -13.69
CA SER A 184 -21.89 20.62 -13.40
C SER A 184 -22.35 20.28 -11.99
N THR A 185 -23.00 21.21 -11.32
CA THR A 185 -23.74 20.94 -10.08
C THR A 185 -25.13 20.34 -10.33
N ASP A 186 -25.59 20.29 -11.57
CA ASP A 186 -26.76 19.52 -11.99
C ASP A 186 -26.37 18.03 -12.00
N ASN A 187 -27.12 17.21 -11.26
CA ASN A 187 -26.85 15.78 -11.08
C ASN A 187 -27.67 14.85 -12.00
N LEU A 188 -28.39 15.41 -12.98
CA LEU A 188 -29.29 14.62 -13.85
C LEU A 188 -28.56 13.56 -14.68
N THR A 189 -27.28 13.76 -14.98
CA THR A 189 -26.45 12.81 -15.73
C THR A 189 -25.53 11.97 -14.85
N ALA A 190 -25.49 12.27 -13.55
CA ALA A 190 -24.72 11.54 -12.57
C ALA A 190 -25.56 10.44 -11.90
N GLN A 191 -24.90 9.46 -11.34
CA GLN A 191 -25.57 8.33 -10.69
C GLN A 191 -25.00 8.13 -9.30
N MET A 192 -25.85 7.83 -8.33
CA MET A 192 -25.43 7.42 -6.99
C MET A 192 -26.01 6.06 -6.67
N TYR A 193 -25.17 5.18 -6.17
CA TYR A 193 -25.56 3.84 -5.73
C TYR A 193 -25.19 3.64 -4.26
N VAL A 194 -25.94 2.78 -3.56
CA VAL A 194 -25.63 2.32 -2.21
C VAL A 194 -25.67 0.81 -2.15
N ARG A 195 -24.73 0.23 -1.37
CA ARG A 195 -24.72 -1.19 -1.02
C ARG A 195 -24.44 -1.38 0.46
N GLU A 196 -24.95 -2.48 1.01
CA GLU A 196 -24.85 -2.77 2.45
C GLU A 196 -23.51 -3.42 2.84
N TRP A 197 -22.81 -4.07 1.91
CA TRP A 197 -21.49 -4.69 2.09
C TRP A 197 -20.70 -4.66 0.78
N GLU A 198 -19.41 -4.98 0.87
CA GLU A 198 -18.43 -4.81 -0.21
C GLU A 198 -18.88 -5.40 -1.56
N ASP A 199 -19.46 -6.57 -1.55
CA ASP A 199 -19.91 -7.31 -2.73
C ASP A 199 -21.46 -7.44 -2.77
N GLY A 200 -22.13 -6.52 -2.10
CA GLY A 200 -23.60 -6.47 -2.04
C GLY A 200 -24.23 -5.87 -3.29
N PRO A 201 -25.53 -6.12 -3.50
CA PRO A 201 -26.25 -5.57 -4.62
C PRO A 201 -26.29 -4.04 -4.56
N HIS A 202 -26.06 -3.41 -5.70
CA HIS A 202 -26.14 -1.95 -5.85
C HIS A 202 -27.60 -1.54 -5.99
N ARG A 203 -28.05 -0.61 -5.13
CA ARG A 203 -29.34 0.06 -5.23
C ARG A 203 -29.11 1.52 -5.62
N GLU A 204 -29.70 1.96 -6.70
CA GLU A 204 -29.64 3.35 -7.13
C GLU A 204 -30.38 4.26 -6.14
N ILE A 205 -29.83 5.43 -5.87
CA ILE A 205 -30.44 6.51 -5.08
C ILE A 205 -30.98 7.53 -6.09
N PRO A 206 -32.31 7.85 -6.05
CA PRO A 206 -32.88 8.82 -6.96
C PRO A 206 -32.17 10.18 -6.92
N CYS A 207 -32.07 10.86 -8.05
CA CYS A 207 -31.35 12.13 -8.17
C CYS A 207 -31.97 13.25 -7.29
N GLU A 208 -33.21 13.14 -6.92
CA GLU A 208 -33.92 14.07 -6.03
C GLU A 208 -33.49 13.96 -4.55
N GLU A 209 -32.88 12.83 -4.16
CA GLU A 209 -32.47 12.58 -2.78
C GLU A 209 -31.07 13.11 -2.45
N TRP A 210 -30.31 13.54 -3.46
CA TRP A 210 -28.93 14.02 -3.29
C TRP A 210 -28.58 15.12 -4.30
N SER A 211 -27.51 15.87 -4.04
CA SER A 211 -27.03 16.95 -4.93
C SER A 211 -25.52 17.13 -4.85
N PHE A 212 -24.93 17.76 -5.87
CA PHE A 212 -23.57 18.29 -5.79
C PHE A 212 -23.61 19.60 -4.99
N ALA A 213 -23.38 19.48 -3.69
CA ALA A 213 -23.45 20.58 -2.73
C ALA A 213 -22.66 20.26 -1.47
N LYS A 214 -22.47 21.28 -0.65
CA LYS A 214 -21.97 21.14 0.74
C LYS A 214 -22.86 21.92 1.70
N GLU A 215 -22.95 21.43 2.94
CA GLU A 215 -23.59 22.13 4.03
C GLU A 215 -22.56 22.94 4.83
N ILE A 216 -22.80 24.23 4.99
CA ILE A 216 -22.00 25.14 5.82
C ILE A 216 -22.96 25.86 6.78
N ASN A 217 -22.79 25.62 8.08
CA ASN A 217 -23.62 26.24 9.13
C ASN A 217 -25.15 26.03 8.91
N GLY A 218 -25.55 24.83 8.45
CA GLY A 218 -26.93 24.50 8.17
C GLY A 218 -27.48 25.02 6.85
N ILE A 219 -26.67 25.65 6.01
CA ILE A 219 -27.05 26.14 4.68
C ILE A 219 -26.42 25.24 3.62
N VAL A 220 -27.23 24.70 2.73
CA VAL A 220 -26.82 23.87 1.61
C VAL A 220 -26.45 24.78 0.42
N ILE A 221 -25.22 24.70 -0.04
CA ILE A 221 -24.68 25.53 -1.13
C ILE A 221 -24.19 24.62 -2.26
N PRO A 222 -24.58 24.84 -3.53
CA PRO A 222 -24.05 24.11 -4.68
C PRO A 222 -22.51 24.13 -4.69
N ASP A 223 -21.89 22.97 -4.93
CA ASP A 223 -20.44 22.82 -4.89
C ASP A 223 -19.99 21.67 -5.81
N CYS A 224 -18.96 21.92 -6.65
CA CYS A 224 -18.48 20.92 -7.61
C CYS A 224 -17.56 19.86 -7.00
N GLU A 225 -17.13 20.03 -5.77
CA GLU A 225 -16.17 19.10 -5.10
C GLU A 225 -16.83 18.23 -4.03
N HIS A 226 -18.12 18.48 -3.72
CA HIS A 226 -18.82 17.77 -2.67
C HIS A 226 -20.15 17.19 -3.16
N VAL A 227 -20.58 16.18 -2.43
CA VAL A 227 -21.91 15.60 -2.57
C VAL A 227 -22.63 15.69 -1.22
N TYR A 228 -23.91 16.03 -1.27
CA TYR A 228 -24.80 16.24 -0.13
C TYR A 228 -26.03 15.34 -0.23
N MET A 229 -26.47 14.80 0.91
CA MET A 229 -27.69 14.04 1.06
C MET A 229 -28.37 14.40 2.39
N GLU A 230 -29.63 14.91 2.35
CA GLU A 230 -30.34 15.36 3.55
C GLU A 230 -30.56 14.22 4.56
N SER A 231 -30.88 13.00 4.07
CA SER A 231 -31.04 11.79 4.89
C SER A 231 -29.69 11.34 5.52
N GLY A 232 -28.57 11.80 4.97
CA GLY A 232 -27.20 11.49 5.38
C GLY A 232 -26.71 10.13 4.91
N PHE A 233 -25.40 10.06 4.67
CA PHE A 233 -24.66 8.83 4.40
C PHE A 233 -24.57 8.01 5.70
N GLN A 234 -25.07 6.79 5.69
CA GLN A 234 -25.18 5.96 6.90
C GLN A 234 -23.90 5.16 7.15
N PRO A 235 -23.45 5.01 8.40
CA PRO A 235 -22.27 4.24 8.74
C PRO A 235 -22.40 2.78 8.32
N GLY A 236 -21.29 2.20 7.86
CA GLY A 236 -21.22 0.81 7.42
C GLY A 236 -21.72 0.54 6.00
N LYS A 237 -22.42 1.49 5.37
CA LYS A 237 -22.81 1.40 3.96
C LYS A 237 -21.74 1.95 3.03
N ILE A 238 -21.81 1.56 1.77
CA ILE A 238 -20.88 1.99 0.73
C ILE A 238 -21.68 2.69 -0.35
N TYR A 239 -21.35 3.96 -0.58
CA TYR A 239 -21.98 4.80 -1.60
C TYR A 239 -20.99 4.97 -2.76
N SER A 240 -21.46 4.80 -3.99
CA SER A 240 -20.67 5.01 -5.21
C SER A 240 -21.30 6.15 -6.00
N VAL A 241 -20.51 7.19 -6.31
CA VAL A 241 -20.95 8.35 -7.11
C VAL A 241 -20.23 8.29 -8.44
N VAL A 242 -20.97 8.16 -9.53
CA VAL A 242 -20.46 8.18 -10.93
C VAL A 242 -20.86 9.51 -11.55
N TYR A 243 -19.89 10.28 -12.03
CA TYR A 243 -20.12 11.64 -12.53
C TYR A 243 -19.11 12.04 -13.61
N GLU A 244 -19.43 13.04 -14.41
CA GLU A 244 -18.50 13.62 -15.40
C GLU A 244 -17.55 14.60 -14.72
N ALA A 245 -16.24 14.34 -14.82
CA ALA A 245 -15.17 15.21 -14.39
C ALA A 245 -14.45 15.85 -15.59
N SER A 246 -13.63 16.88 -15.35
CA SER A 246 -12.84 17.55 -16.38
C SER A 246 -11.39 17.81 -15.93
N ASN A 247 -10.56 18.18 -16.89
CA ASN A 247 -9.16 18.59 -16.67
C ASN A 247 -8.31 17.48 -15.99
N PRO A 248 -8.20 16.29 -16.58
CA PRO A 248 -7.36 15.25 -16.01
C PRO A 248 -5.90 15.68 -16.01
N VAL A 249 -5.16 15.16 -15.05
CA VAL A 249 -3.70 15.26 -15.03
C VAL A 249 -3.07 14.03 -15.67
N VAL A 250 -1.82 14.13 -16.11
CA VAL A 250 -1.03 12.96 -16.50
C VAL A 250 -0.67 12.19 -15.25
N SER A 251 -1.55 11.30 -14.83
CA SER A 251 -1.41 10.54 -13.59
C SER A 251 -0.12 9.69 -13.59
N GLY A 252 0.26 9.13 -14.74
CA GLY A 252 1.51 8.37 -14.90
C GLY A 252 2.79 9.15 -14.65
N SER A 253 2.76 10.50 -14.58
CA SER A 253 3.91 11.31 -14.17
C SER A 253 4.37 10.97 -12.74
N THR A 254 3.51 10.40 -11.92
CA THR A 254 3.84 9.86 -10.60
C THR A 254 4.90 8.75 -10.67
N LEU A 255 4.84 7.90 -11.69
CA LEU A 255 5.82 6.83 -11.93
C LEU A 255 7.15 7.40 -12.43
N LEU A 256 7.10 8.48 -13.25
CA LEU A 256 8.27 9.18 -13.73
C LEU A 256 9.00 9.89 -12.58
N SER A 257 8.28 10.54 -11.65
CA SER A 257 8.92 11.16 -10.48
C SER A 257 9.71 10.14 -9.65
N VAL A 258 9.15 8.95 -9.43
CA VAL A 258 9.83 7.85 -8.72
C VAL A 258 11.06 7.37 -9.48
N ARG A 259 10.98 7.19 -10.81
CA ARG A 259 12.12 6.81 -11.65
C ARG A 259 13.23 7.86 -11.61
N ASP A 260 12.86 9.09 -11.88
CA ASP A 260 13.84 10.12 -12.22
C ASP A 260 14.52 10.72 -10.97
N ILE A 261 13.85 10.70 -9.80
CA ILE A 261 14.48 11.04 -8.51
C ILE A 261 15.56 10.01 -8.15
N GLY A 262 15.29 8.73 -8.37
CA GLY A 262 16.24 7.64 -8.14
C GLY A 262 17.45 7.75 -9.07
N SER A 263 17.22 7.97 -10.37
CA SER A 263 18.29 8.17 -11.37
C SER A 263 19.13 9.41 -11.04
N TRP A 264 18.48 10.53 -10.69
CA TRP A 264 19.15 11.78 -10.36
C TRP A 264 20.17 11.64 -9.23
N LEU A 265 19.76 11.02 -8.13
CA LEU A 265 20.66 10.84 -6.98
C LEU A 265 21.70 9.72 -7.23
N LYS A 266 21.30 8.63 -7.87
CA LYS A 266 22.22 7.51 -8.16
C LYS A 266 23.39 7.94 -9.06
N TYR A 267 23.13 8.79 -10.05
CA TYR A 267 24.10 9.17 -11.06
C TYR A 267 24.62 10.60 -10.90
N SER A 268 24.37 11.26 -9.75
CA SER A 268 24.77 12.64 -9.44
C SER A 268 24.41 13.61 -10.57
N GLY A 269 23.09 13.70 -10.88
CA GLY A 269 22.58 14.59 -11.91
C GLY A 269 22.76 16.08 -11.57
N VAL A 270 22.18 16.95 -12.42
CA VAL A 270 22.26 18.40 -12.30
C VAL A 270 21.85 18.85 -10.89
N ASP A 271 22.67 19.71 -10.28
CA ASP A 271 22.47 20.29 -8.95
C ASP A 271 22.18 19.27 -7.83
N SER A 272 22.58 18.00 -8.02
CA SER A 272 22.39 16.96 -7.01
C SER A 272 23.06 17.36 -5.69
N PRO A 273 22.34 17.32 -4.55
CA PRO A 273 22.94 17.53 -3.24
C PRO A 273 23.92 16.39 -2.86
N VAL A 274 23.74 15.21 -3.45
CA VAL A 274 24.67 14.08 -3.34
C VAL A 274 25.73 14.21 -4.43
N LYS A 275 26.91 14.72 -4.05
CA LYS A 275 27.98 15.11 -4.99
C LYS A 275 28.74 13.95 -5.63
N VAL A 276 28.56 12.72 -5.12
CA VAL A 276 29.25 11.52 -5.59
C VAL A 276 28.20 10.49 -6.00
N PRO A 277 28.31 9.84 -7.17
CA PRO A 277 27.40 8.77 -7.56
C PRO A 277 27.30 7.69 -6.49
N VAL A 278 26.09 7.24 -6.22
CA VAL A 278 25.80 6.15 -5.29
C VAL A 278 25.75 4.85 -6.08
N LYS A 279 26.50 3.85 -5.64
CA LYS A 279 26.65 2.60 -6.42
C LYS A 279 25.34 1.81 -6.53
N TYR A 280 24.55 1.77 -5.44
CA TYR A 280 23.33 0.97 -5.35
C TYR A 280 22.15 1.81 -4.90
N ALA A 281 21.02 1.63 -5.57
CA ALA A 281 19.77 2.31 -5.25
C ALA A 281 18.64 1.29 -4.98
N TYR A 282 17.88 1.58 -3.93
CA TYR A 282 16.75 0.77 -3.48
C TYR A 282 15.49 1.62 -3.44
N ALA A 283 14.34 1.03 -3.82
CA ALA A 283 13.04 1.65 -3.66
C ALA A 283 12.21 0.93 -2.60
N TYR A 284 11.62 1.69 -1.70
CA TYR A 284 10.70 1.21 -0.67
C TYR A 284 9.34 1.87 -0.82
N GLY A 285 8.30 1.06 -0.79
CA GLY A 285 6.91 1.53 -0.80
C GLY A 285 6.02 0.66 0.07
N ILE A 286 5.15 1.29 0.84
CA ILE A 286 4.22 0.62 1.75
C ILE A 286 2.77 0.77 1.27
N SER A 287 1.99 -0.31 1.26
CA SER A 287 0.56 -0.28 0.98
C SER A 287 0.26 0.29 -0.41
N GLN A 288 -0.35 1.47 -0.48
CA GLN A 288 -0.59 2.20 -1.74
C GLN A 288 0.70 2.32 -2.56
N THR A 289 1.82 2.71 -1.95
CA THR A 289 3.09 2.87 -2.67
C THR A 289 3.82 1.55 -2.93
N GLY A 290 3.52 0.51 -2.16
CA GLY A 290 3.87 -0.86 -2.53
C GLY A 290 3.17 -1.30 -3.83
N ARG A 291 1.88 -0.96 -4.00
CA ARG A 291 1.14 -1.18 -5.26
C ARG A 291 1.65 -0.30 -6.40
N LEU A 292 2.05 0.94 -6.10
CA LEU A 292 2.71 1.81 -7.08
C LEU A 292 4.02 1.18 -7.59
N LEU A 293 4.84 0.61 -6.71
CA LEU A 293 6.06 -0.10 -7.11
C LEU A 293 5.75 -1.33 -7.97
N ARG A 294 4.69 -2.07 -7.67
CA ARG A 294 4.23 -3.17 -8.54
C ARG A 294 3.81 -2.65 -9.92
N HIS A 295 3.08 -1.53 -9.98
CA HIS A 295 2.71 -0.89 -11.25
C HIS A 295 3.93 -0.31 -12.00
N TYR A 296 4.91 0.21 -11.29
CA TYR A 296 6.20 0.69 -11.84
C TYR A 296 6.97 -0.44 -12.54
N LEU A 297 7.06 -1.62 -11.92
CA LEU A 297 7.67 -2.81 -12.52
C LEU A 297 6.88 -3.31 -13.73
N TYR A 298 5.54 -3.34 -13.64
CA TYR A 298 4.66 -3.71 -14.73
C TYR A 298 4.82 -2.80 -15.95
N SER A 299 4.97 -1.51 -15.71
CA SER A 299 5.17 -0.52 -16.77
C SER A 299 6.58 -0.52 -17.36
N GLY A 300 7.53 -1.31 -16.81
CA GLY A 300 8.89 -1.42 -17.35
C GLY A 300 9.72 -0.15 -17.17
N LEU A 301 9.52 0.60 -16.08
CA LEU A 301 10.09 1.94 -15.92
C LEU A 301 11.45 1.96 -15.20
N ASN A 302 12.08 0.81 -14.92
CA ASN A 302 13.35 0.77 -14.20
C ASN A 302 14.59 1.12 -15.06
N LEU A 303 14.37 1.68 -16.23
CA LEU A 303 15.39 2.34 -17.05
C LEU A 303 15.04 3.82 -17.20
N ASP A 304 16.03 4.70 -17.00
CA ASP A 304 15.87 6.12 -17.25
C ASP A 304 15.91 6.45 -18.77
N GLU A 305 15.70 7.72 -19.14
CA GLU A 305 15.73 8.17 -20.53
C GLU A 305 17.05 7.91 -21.26
N SER A 306 18.14 7.65 -20.52
CA SER A 306 19.46 7.29 -21.05
C SER A 306 19.69 5.78 -21.08
N GLY A 307 18.69 4.96 -20.77
CA GLY A 307 18.78 3.50 -20.74
C GLY A 307 19.55 2.94 -19.51
N ARG A 308 19.75 3.74 -18.46
CA ARG A 308 20.49 3.30 -17.25
C ARG A 308 19.52 2.75 -16.22
N GLN A 309 19.91 1.65 -15.58
CA GLN A 309 19.12 1.02 -14.52
C GLN A 309 19.00 1.92 -13.27
N VAL A 310 17.77 2.23 -12.86
CA VAL A 310 17.52 3.09 -11.70
C VAL A 310 17.67 2.32 -10.39
N TYR A 311 16.81 1.38 -10.12
CA TYR A 311 16.84 0.61 -8.88
C TYR A 311 17.47 -0.76 -9.09
N ASP A 312 18.36 -1.13 -8.16
CA ASP A 312 18.99 -2.45 -8.10
C ASP A 312 18.15 -3.42 -7.25
N GLY A 313 17.44 -2.88 -6.26
CA GLY A 313 16.53 -3.61 -5.39
C GLY A 313 15.24 -2.86 -5.13
N VAL A 314 14.12 -3.59 -5.04
CA VAL A 314 12.78 -3.03 -4.81
C VAL A 314 12.09 -3.82 -3.70
N LEU A 315 11.54 -3.11 -2.71
CA LEU A 315 10.87 -3.67 -1.54
C LEU A 315 9.42 -3.16 -1.43
N PRO A 316 8.46 -3.75 -2.16
CA PRO A 316 7.04 -3.45 -1.99
C PRO A 316 6.52 -4.14 -0.72
N HIS A 317 6.18 -3.35 0.31
CA HIS A 317 5.66 -3.84 1.58
C HIS A 317 4.14 -3.71 1.62
N VAL A 318 3.45 -4.74 2.08
CA VAL A 318 1.99 -4.85 2.25
C VAL A 318 1.17 -4.37 1.04
N ALA A 319 1.67 -4.68 -0.15
CA ALA A 319 0.99 -4.36 -1.41
C ALA A 319 -0.14 -5.36 -1.73
N GLY A 320 -0.03 -6.59 -1.24
CA GLY A 320 -0.83 -7.73 -1.70
C GLY A 320 -0.47 -8.13 -3.12
N GLY A 321 -1.43 -8.67 -3.86
CA GLY A 321 -1.29 -9.05 -5.27
C GLY A 321 -1.63 -7.93 -6.27
N ARG A 322 -2.16 -6.80 -5.80
CA ARG A 322 -2.75 -5.75 -6.65
C ARG A 322 -1.72 -4.81 -7.28
N ARG A 323 -2.07 -4.28 -8.44
CA ARG A 323 -1.60 -2.97 -8.96
C ARG A 323 -2.78 -1.99 -8.88
N GLY A 324 -2.53 -0.69 -8.93
CA GLY A 324 -3.57 0.34 -9.02
C GLY A 324 -3.63 0.95 -10.43
N ASP A 325 -4.56 1.85 -10.63
CA ASP A 325 -4.78 2.63 -11.86
C ASP A 325 -3.86 3.85 -11.98
N PHE A 326 -2.71 3.84 -11.34
CA PHE A 326 -1.76 4.97 -11.23
C PHE A 326 -1.34 5.61 -12.56
N ASN A 327 -1.65 4.97 -13.69
CA ASN A 327 -1.34 5.42 -15.04
C ASN A 327 -2.58 5.43 -15.93
N HIS A 328 -3.73 5.84 -15.40
CA HIS A 328 -4.97 5.98 -16.14
C HIS A 328 -5.42 7.43 -16.18
N ARG A 329 -6.19 7.79 -17.20
CA ARG A 329 -6.86 9.09 -17.27
C ARG A 329 -7.91 9.19 -16.16
N PHE A 330 -7.98 10.32 -15.45
CA PHE A 330 -8.79 10.51 -14.25
C PHE A 330 -8.47 9.53 -13.10
N ALA A 331 -7.31 8.89 -13.11
CA ALA A 331 -6.90 8.04 -11.99
C ALA A 331 -6.89 8.84 -10.68
N GLN A 332 -7.28 8.17 -9.60
CA GLN A 332 -7.29 8.73 -8.25
C GLN A 332 -6.40 7.88 -7.34
N PRO A 333 -5.11 8.21 -7.20
CA PRO A 333 -4.16 7.41 -6.42
C PRO A 333 -4.58 7.19 -4.97
N SER A 334 -5.37 8.10 -4.39
CA SER A 334 -5.92 7.98 -3.03
C SER A 334 -6.95 6.88 -2.89
N GLN A 335 -7.66 6.51 -3.93
CA GLN A 335 -8.69 5.46 -3.89
C GLN A 335 -8.08 4.09 -3.57
N GLN A 336 -8.76 3.30 -2.75
CA GLN A 336 -8.14 2.14 -2.13
C GLN A 336 -8.67 0.80 -2.61
N SER A 337 -9.95 0.70 -2.74
CA SER A 337 -10.62 -0.59 -2.66
C SER A 337 -11.75 -0.76 -3.64
N SER A 338 -11.99 0.22 -4.49
CA SER A 338 -13.03 0.10 -5.52
C SER A 338 -12.59 -0.80 -6.65
N PRO A 339 -13.50 -1.54 -7.28
CA PRO A 339 -13.29 -2.15 -8.58
C PRO A 339 -12.77 -1.09 -9.57
N GLY A 340 -11.79 -1.43 -10.39
CA GLY A 340 -11.13 -0.50 -11.28
C GLY A 340 -9.92 0.24 -10.68
N PHE A 341 -9.88 0.44 -9.37
CA PHE A 341 -8.78 1.16 -8.73
C PHE A 341 -7.73 0.25 -8.08
N GLY A 342 -8.04 -0.98 -7.79
CA GLY A 342 -7.15 -1.82 -6.98
C GLY A 342 -7.02 -3.26 -7.39
N HIS A 343 -7.69 -3.72 -8.43
CA HIS A 343 -7.74 -5.13 -8.80
C HIS A 343 -7.21 -5.43 -10.19
N LEU A 344 -6.38 -4.55 -10.74
CA LEU A 344 -5.93 -4.67 -12.12
C LEU A 344 -4.99 -5.88 -12.28
N TYR A 345 -5.32 -6.74 -13.23
CA TYR A 345 -4.47 -7.81 -13.74
C TYR A 345 -3.18 -7.24 -14.37
N PRO A 346 -2.01 -7.89 -14.30
CA PRO A 346 -1.71 -9.16 -13.65
C PRO A 346 -1.42 -9.02 -12.14
N PHE A 347 -1.66 -10.12 -11.39
CA PHE A 347 -1.40 -10.19 -9.95
C PHE A 347 -0.04 -10.82 -9.60
N SER A 348 0.44 -11.76 -10.41
CA SER A 348 1.67 -12.53 -10.18
C SER A 348 2.80 -12.10 -11.11
N ASP A 349 4.04 -12.41 -10.71
CA ASP A 349 5.23 -12.24 -11.57
C ASP A 349 5.32 -13.32 -12.67
N LYS A 350 4.68 -14.47 -12.46
CA LYS A 350 4.51 -15.50 -13.48
C LYS A 350 3.38 -15.11 -14.42
N PRO A 351 3.51 -15.32 -15.72
CA PRO A 351 2.42 -15.11 -16.65
C PRO A 351 1.20 -15.96 -16.29
N THR A 352 0.06 -15.32 -16.22
CA THR A 352 -1.26 -15.93 -16.10
C THR A 352 -2.12 -15.44 -17.26
N LYS A 353 -3.21 -16.14 -17.56
CA LYS A 353 -4.09 -15.74 -18.67
C LYS A 353 -5.09 -14.71 -18.17
N ASP A 354 -5.17 -13.57 -18.89
CA ASP A 354 -6.21 -12.58 -18.68
C ASP A 354 -7.60 -13.27 -18.73
N PRO A 355 -8.49 -13.07 -17.75
CA PRO A 355 -9.85 -13.64 -17.74
C PRO A 355 -10.64 -13.37 -19.03
N TYR A 356 -10.48 -12.19 -19.60
CA TYR A 356 -11.13 -11.83 -20.86
C TYR A 356 -10.38 -12.33 -22.09
N GLY A 357 -9.31 -13.11 -21.91
CA GLY A 357 -8.57 -13.79 -22.98
C GLY A 357 -7.76 -12.87 -23.89
N ARG A 358 -7.55 -11.62 -23.49
CA ARG A 358 -6.85 -10.62 -24.31
C ARG A 358 -5.35 -10.88 -24.39
N LYS A 359 -4.72 -11.31 -23.29
CA LYS A 359 -3.27 -11.54 -23.19
C LYS A 359 -2.91 -12.51 -22.07
N SER A 360 -1.68 -13.02 -22.13
CA SER A 360 -1.07 -13.73 -21.03
C SER A 360 0.20 -12.99 -20.64
N GLU A 361 0.26 -12.49 -19.40
CA GLU A 361 1.41 -11.72 -18.94
C GLU A 361 1.64 -11.87 -17.44
N GLY A 362 2.89 -11.63 -17.02
CA GLY A 362 3.31 -11.49 -15.65
C GLY A 362 3.74 -10.06 -15.33
N LEU A 363 3.74 -9.70 -14.06
CA LEU A 363 4.00 -8.35 -13.59
C LEU A 363 5.35 -7.78 -14.06
N GLN A 364 6.38 -8.62 -14.22
CA GLN A 364 7.72 -8.18 -14.58
C GLN A 364 8.09 -8.43 -16.05
N ASP A 365 7.17 -8.92 -16.89
CA ASP A 365 7.50 -9.34 -18.27
C ASP A 365 8.00 -8.18 -19.12
N THR A 366 7.38 -7.02 -19.03
CA THR A 366 7.85 -5.81 -19.71
C THR A 366 9.26 -5.45 -19.29
N GLN A 367 9.55 -5.45 -17.98
CA GLN A 367 10.87 -5.08 -17.47
C GLN A 367 11.94 -6.09 -17.88
N LYS A 368 11.61 -7.39 -17.98
CA LYS A 368 12.53 -8.41 -18.50
C LYS A 368 12.92 -8.16 -19.95
N ILE A 369 11.94 -7.76 -20.79
CA ILE A 369 12.17 -7.47 -22.20
C ILE A 369 13.03 -6.23 -22.39
N LEU A 370 12.77 -5.17 -21.62
CA LEU A 370 13.48 -3.90 -21.72
C LEU A 370 14.87 -3.94 -21.08
N GLY A 371 15.10 -4.85 -20.14
CA GLY A 371 16.32 -4.88 -19.31
C GLY A 371 16.16 -4.11 -17.99
N GLY A 372 17.24 -4.04 -17.19
CA GLY A 372 17.20 -3.33 -15.90
C GLY A 372 16.34 -4.00 -14.83
N LEU A 373 16.19 -5.33 -14.89
CA LEU A 373 15.38 -6.10 -13.95
C LEU A 373 15.99 -6.05 -12.54
N PRO A 374 15.30 -5.50 -11.52
CA PRO A 374 15.83 -5.41 -10.16
C PRO A 374 15.67 -6.73 -9.40
N LYS A 375 16.33 -6.84 -8.23
CA LYS A 375 15.96 -7.82 -7.21
C LYS A 375 14.71 -7.32 -6.49
N VAL A 376 13.74 -8.21 -6.22
CA VAL A 376 12.46 -7.85 -5.60
C VAL A 376 12.21 -8.71 -4.37
N ILE A 377 11.89 -8.07 -3.25
CA ILE A 377 11.37 -8.77 -2.06
C ILE A 377 9.99 -8.21 -1.74
N TYR A 378 8.95 -8.99 -1.97
CA TYR A 378 7.61 -8.68 -1.50
C TYR A 378 7.45 -9.11 -0.04
N THR A 379 6.86 -8.25 0.77
CA THR A 379 6.48 -8.57 2.14
C THR A 379 5.02 -8.22 2.35
N ASN A 380 4.24 -9.16 2.88
CA ASN A 380 2.83 -8.97 3.20
C ASN A 380 2.56 -9.40 4.65
N THR A 381 1.54 -8.84 5.25
CA THR A 381 0.96 -9.29 6.51
C THR A 381 -0.24 -10.20 6.25
N SER A 382 -0.80 -10.78 7.30
CA SER A 382 -2.03 -11.57 7.20
C SER A 382 -3.21 -10.73 6.67
N ALA A 383 -3.22 -9.42 6.96
CA ALA A 383 -4.30 -8.54 6.51
C ALA A 383 -4.46 -8.50 4.99
N GLU A 384 -3.39 -8.59 4.19
CA GLU A 384 -3.46 -8.62 2.73
C GLU A 384 -4.06 -9.93 2.20
N TYR A 385 -3.85 -11.03 2.91
CA TYR A 385 -4.50 -12.30 2.60
C TYR A 385 -5.99 -12.27 2.94
N TRP A 386 -6.34 -11.73 4.10
CA TRP A 386 -7.74 -11.56 4.51
C TRP A 386 -8.49 -10.53 3.66
N ARG A 387 -7.79 -9.57 3.08
CA ARG A 387 -8.34 -8.69 2.04
C ARG A 387 -8.64 -9.43 0.73
N GLY A 388 -8.01 -10.59 0.50
CA GLY A 388 -8.31 -11.52 -0.58
C GLY A 388 -7.39 -11.46 -1.80
N ASP A 389 -6.44 -10.53 -1.88
CA ASP A 389 -5.61 -10.34 -3.07
C ASP A 389 -4.18 -10.87 -2.96
N ALA A 390 -3.64 -11.07 -1.74
CA ALA A 390 -2.25 -11.48 -1.61
C ALA A 390 -1.97 -12.88 -2.18
N SER A 391 -2.90 -13.82 -2.03
CA SER A 391 -2.76 -15.17 -2.57
C SER A 391 -2.64 -15.21 -4.09
N LEU A 392 -3.29 -14.28 -4.81
CA LEU A 392 -3.23 -14.18 -6.27
C LEU A 392 -1.82 -13.84 -6.80
N SER A 393 -0.90 -13.42 -5.94
CA SER A 393 0.49 -13.19 -6.34
C SER A 393 1.32 -14.47 -6.50
N HIS A 394 0.84 -15.60 -5.95
CA HIS A 394 1.56 -16.88 -5.93
C HIS A 394 0.67 -18.13 -6.04
N ILE A 395 -0.62 -17.97 -6.22
CA ILE A 395 -1.56 -19.06 -6.57
C ILE A 395 -2.20 -18.66 -7.91
N ASN A 396 -2.42 -19.61 -8.80
CA ASN A 396 -3.02 -19.34 -10.11
C ASN A 396 -4.46 -18.83 -9.99
N LEU A 397 -4.96 -18.20 -11.05
CA LEU A 397 -6.26 -17.54 -11.04
C LEU A 397 -7.45 -18.51 -10.84
N GLU A 398 -7.26 -19.78 -11.14
CA GLU A 398 -8.23 -20.87 -10.93
C GLU A 398 -8.19 -21.43 -9.50
N GLY A 399 -7.17 -21.08 -8.69
CA GLY A 399 -7.00 -21.59 -7.31
C GLY A 399 -6.67 -23.08 -7.21
N THR A 400 -6.00 -23.63 -8.21
CA THR A 400 -5.73 -25.08 -8.32
C THR A 400 -4.29 -25.48 -8.08
N HIS A 401 -3.34 -24.57 -8.22
CA HIS A 401 -1.90 -24.82 -7.98
C HIS A 401 -1.13 -23.55 -7.64
N ASP A 402 0.01 -23.74 -7.00
CA ASP A 402 0.94 -22.69 -6.65
C ASP A 402 1.78 -22.24 -7.86
N LEU A 403 2.13 -20.97 -7.89
CA LEU A 403 3.03 -20.37 -8.89
C LEU A 403 4.42 -20.15 -8.26
N ASP A 404 5.46 -20.61 -8.95
CA ASP A 404 6.83 -20.36 -8.53
C ASP A 404 7.22 -18.91 -8.73
N PHE A 405 7.98 -18.35 -7.78
CA PHE A 405 8.55 -17.02 -7.94
C PHE A 405 9.74 -17.03 -8.92
N PRO A 406 9.93 -15.96 -9.73
CA PRO A 406 11.12 -15.79 -10.53
C PRO A 406 12.39 -15.76 -9.68
N LYS A 407 13.54 -16.14 -10.28
CA LYS A 407 14.86 -16.16 -9.59
C LYS A 407 15.29 -14.83 -8.99
N ASN A 408 14.76 -13.70 -9.45
CA ASN A 408 15.04 -12.37 -8.91
C ASN A 408 14.01 -11.92 -7.86
N THR A 409 13.10 -12.81 -7.43
CA THR A 409 11.98 -12.47 -6.54
C THR A 409 11.95 -13.39 -5.31
N ARG A 410 11.63 -12.80 -4.15
CA ARG A 410 11.22 -13.49 -2.92
C ARG A 410 9.93 -12.87 -2.39
N SER A 411 9.13 -13.67 -1.69
CA SER A 411 7.88 -13.20 -1.07
C SER A 411 7.71 -13.79 0.33
N TYR A 412 7.36 -12.94 1.28
CA TYR A 412 7.21 -13.33 2.68
C TYR A 412 5.87 -12.87 3.26
N LEU A 413 5.16 -13.80 3.88
CA LEU A 413 4.07 -13.51 4.81
C LEU A 413 4.65 -13.33 6.22
N PHE A 414 4.36 -12.22 6.87
CA PHE A 414 4.57 -12.02 8.31
C PHE A 414 3.34 -12.54 9.04
N SER A 415 3.44 -13.76 9.60
CA SER A 415 2.30 -14.50 10.12
C SER A 415 1.61 -13.80 11.29
N GLY A 416 0.29 -13.85 11.32
CA GLY A 416 -0.53 -13.35 12.42
C GLY A 416 -0.46 -11.85 12.63
N THR A 417 -0.08 -11.06 11.61
CA THR A 417 0.11 -9.61 11.73
C THR A 417 -0.95 -8.82 10.98
N GLN A 418 -1.17 -7.57 11.39
CA GLN A 418 -2.01 -6.62 10.68
C GLN A 418 -1.17 -5.68 9.81
N HIS A 419 -1.84 -4.92 8.94
CA HIS A 419 -1.24 -4.06 7.92
C HIS A 419 -0.18 -3.06 8.43
N VAL A 420 -0.38 -2.49 9.60
CA VAL A 420 0.53 -1.52 10.24
C VAL A 420 0.78 -1.97 11.67
N PRO A 421 2.05 -1.98 12.16
CA PRO A 421 2.34 -2.36 13.54
C PRO A 421 1.69 -1.38 14.52
N ARG A 422 1.31 -1.87 15.70
CA ARG A 422 0.85 -1.05 16.81
C ARG A 422 1.71 -1.31 18.04
N GLU A 423 1.64 -0.41 19.00
CA GLU A 423 2.40 -0.50 20.25
C GLU A 423 1.57 -1.11 21.37
N LEU A 424 2.27 -1.69 22.34
CA LEU A 424 1.71 -2.04 23.64
C LEU A 424 1.55 -0.78 24.52
N PRO A 425 0.57 -0.74 25.46
CA PRO A 425 -0.44 -1.77 25.68
C PRO A 425 -1.49 -1.83 24.57
N GLN A 426 -2.13 -3.00 24.44
CA GLN A 426 -3.22 -3.19 23.50
C GLN A 426 -4.34 -2.16 23.74
N LYS A 427 -4.80 -1.53 22.68
CA LYS A 427 -5.87 -0.53 22.71
C LYS A 427 -7.11 -1.04 21.94
N LYS A 428 -8.27 -0.55 22.39
CA LYS A 428 -9.54 -0.67 21.67
C LYS A 428 -10.14 0.72 21.54
N ASP A 429 -9.51 1.58 20.78
CA ASP A 429 -9.94 2.94 20.46
C ASP A 429 -10.17 3.09 18.97
N ALA A 430 -11.00 4.06 18.59
CA ALA A 430 -11.26 4.34 17.19
C ALA A 430 -9.97 4.75 16.46
N GLY A 431 -9.78 4.26 15.24
CA GLY A 431 -8.74 4.73 14.34
C GLY A 431 -8.96 6.21 13.96
N PRO A 432 -7.95 6.87 13.37
CA PRO A 432 -8.09 8.28 12.94
C PRO A 432 -9.20 8.52 11.91
N ASP A 433 -9.67 7.46 11.26
CA ASP A 433 -10.75 7.45 10.29
C ASP A 433 -12.10 7.05 10.90
N GLY A 434 -12.19 6.89 12.22
CA GLY A 434 -13.39 6.44 12.94
C GLY A 434 -13.58 4.93 12.97
N SER A 435 -12.70 4.15 12.35
CA SER A 435 -12.79 2.68 12.36
C SER A 435 -12.61 2.12 13.78
N LEU A 436 -13.50 1.24 14.21
CA LEU A 436 -13.47 0.60 15.52
C LEU A 436 -13.69 -0.90 15.41
N GLY A 437 -12.81 -1.69 16.06
CA GLY A 437 -12.89 -3.14 16.09
C GLY A 437 -13.74 -3.68 17.23
N LEU A 438 -14.37 -4.82 17.01
CA LEU A 438 -15.06 -5.55 18.08
C LEU A 438 -14.09 -5.97 19.18
N TYR A 439 -12.85 -6.34 18.81
CA TYR A 439 -11.78 -6.76 19.72
C TYR A 439 -10.63 -5.74 19.71
N GLY A 440 -9.77 -5.82 20.74
CA GLY A 440 -8.54 -5.04 20.80
C GLY A 440 -7.63 -5.34 19.61
N PHE A 441 -6.93 -4.32 19.14
CA PHE A 441 -6.12 -4.43 17.93
C PHE A 441 -4.91 -5.37 18.10
N ASN A 442 -4.43 -5.91 16.98
CA ASN A 442 -3.22 -6.73 16.92
C ASN A 442 -1.99 -5.92 17.36
N VAL A 443 -1.17 -6.52 18.22
CA VAL A 443 -0.03 -5.85 18.89
C VAL A 443 1.33 -6.31 18.37
N ILE A 444 1.39 -7.20 17.36
CA ILE A 444 2.67 -7.70 16.87
C ILE A 444 3.39 -6.61 16.08
N ASP A 445 4.61 -6.30 16.50
CA ASP A 445 5.53 -5.43 15.75
C ASP A 445 6.42 -6.26 14.82
N PHE A 446 6.09 -6.32 13.57
CA PHE A 446 6.82 -7.06 12.54
C PHE A 446 8.03 -6.30 11.96
N ARG A 447 8.31 -5.06 12.38
CA ARG A 447 9.42 -4.26 11.82
C ARG A 447 10.79 -4.93 11.90
N PRO A 448 11.12 -5.78 12.89
CA PRO A 448 12.36 -6.57 12.85
C PRO A 448 12.46 -7.47 11.61
N LEU A 449 11.36 -8.10 11.17
CA LEU A 449 11.33 -8.92 9.95
C LEU A 449 11.50 -8.06 8.70
N LEU A 450 10.93 -6.85 8.69
CA LEU A 450 11.07 -5.91 7.58
C LEU A 450 12.52 -5.43 7.44
N ARG A 451 13.22 -5.17 8.56
CA ARG A 451 14.68 -4.90 8.58
C ARG A 451 15.49 -6.05 8.00
N ALA A 452 15.18 -7.27 8.39
CA ALA A 452 15.87 -8.45 7.85
C ALA A 452 15.64 -8.58 6.35
N ALA A 453 14.41 -8.31 5.86
CA ALA A 453 14.11 -8.30 4.44
C ALA A 453 14.96 -7.26 3.68
N LEU A 454 15.11 -6.04 4.21
CA LEU A 454 15.99 -5.02 3.62
C LEU A 454 17.47 -5.45 3.64
N CYS A 455 17.96 -6.00 4.75
CA CYS A 455 19.33 -6.51 4.84
C CYS A 455 19.59 -7.62 3.83
N ASN A 456 18.65 -8.55 3.67
CA ASN A 456 18.72 -9.63 2.70
C ASN A 456 18.68 -9.10 1.26
N LEU A 457 17.84 -8.11 0.96
CA LEU A 457 17.80 -7.47 -0.36
C LEU A 457 19.15 -6.82 -0.70
N VAL A 458 19.74 -6.12 0.25
CA VAL A 458 21.06 -5.49 0.11
C VAL A 458 22.14 -6.54 -0.10
N ALA A 459 22.17 -7.62 0.69
CA ALA A 459 23.12 -8.71 0.52
C ALA A 459 23.00 -9.36 -0.87
N TRP A 460 21.78 -9.54 -1.32
CA TRP A 460 21.50 -10.10 -2.64
C TRP A 460 21.98 -9.22 -3.78
N VAL A 461 21.69 -7.91 -3.73
CA VAL A 461 22.12 -6.94 -4.74
C VAL A 461 23.63 -6.75 -4.74
N GLU A 462 24.22 -6.53 -3.57
CA GLU A 462 25.63 -6.08 -3.47
C GLU A 462 26.65 -7.21 -3.51
N ARG A 463 26.28 -8.41 -3.02
CA ARG A 463 27.19 -9.55 -2.88
C ARG A 463 26.72 -10.81 -3.59
N GLY A 464 25.51 -10.80 -4.18
CA GLY A 464 24.92 -11.99 -4.80
C GLY A 464 24.46 -13.06 -3.80
N GLU A 465 24.41 -12.72 -2.50
CA GLU A 465 23.94 -13.64 -1.46
C GLU A 465 22.41 -13.77 -1.54
N GLU A 466 21.93 -14.93 -1.96
CA GLU A 466 20.49 -15.14 -2.07
C GLU A 466 19.79 -15.05 -0.70
N PRO A 467 18.63 -14.35 -0.64
CA PRO A 467 17.78 -14.37 0.54
C PRO A 467 17.25 -15.77 0.85
N PRO A 468 16.80 -16.02 2.09
CA PRO A 468 16.07 -17.25 2.40
C PRO A 468 14.91 -17.48 1.43
N GLU A 469 14.49 -18.74 1.31
CA GLU A 469 13.35 -19.13 0.48
C GLU A 469 12.08 -18.35 0.82
N SER A 470 11.24 -18.14 -0.17
CA SER A 470 9.92 -17.52 0.01
C SER A 470 9.08 -18.31 1.03
N LYS A 471 8.34 -17.58 1.87
CA LYS A 471 7.43 -18.16 2.86
C LYS A 471 6.06 -17.53 2.73
N VAL A 472 5.18 -18.21 2.05
CA VAL A 472 3.79 -17.84 1.78
C VAL A 472 2.90 -19.07 2.00
N PRO A 473 1.59 -18.91 2.19
CA PRO A 473 0.66 -20.04 2.22
C PRO A 473 0.66 -20.77 0.87
N ARG A 474 0.67 -22.09 0.87
CA ARG A 474 0.72 -22.92 -0.34
C ARG A 474 -0.37 -23.98 -0.35
N LEU A 475 -0.82 -24.32 -1.55
CA LEU A 475 -1.80 -25.38 -1.77
C LEU A 475 -1.13 -26.76 -1.67
N ASP A 476 0.08 -26.89 -2.20
CA ASP A 476 0.81 -28.17 -2.28
C ASP A 476 1.23 -28.71 -0.91
N ASP A 477 1.44 -27.87 0.09
CA ASP A 477 1.79 -28.24 1.46
C ASP A 477 0.63 -28.05 2.46
N THR A 478 -0.58 -27.75 1.95
CA THR A 478 -1.81 -27.52 2.74
C THR A 478 -1.74 -26.39 3.76
N THR A 479 -0.79 -25.47 3.63
CA THR A 479 -0.70 -24.27 4.48
C THR A 479 -1.59 -23.13 3.99
N ALA A 480 -2.08 -23.18 2.74
CA ALA A 480 -3.17 -22.33 2.25
C ALA A 480 -4.53 -22.96 2.53
N SER A 481 -5.48 -22.17 2.99
CA SER A 481 -6.84 -22.60 3.29
C SER A 481 -7.86 -21.56 2.82
N THR A 482 -9.11 -21.97 2.67
CA THR A 482 -10.19 -21.03 2.37
C THR A 482 -10.55 -20.21 3.61
N ILE A 483 -11.04 -18.99 3.41
CA ILE A 483 -11.52 -18.12 4.49
C ILE A 483 -12.59 -18.85 5.33
N HIS A 484 -13.50 -19.57 4.67
CA HIS A 484 -14.60 -20.28 5.32
C HIS A 484 -14.07 -21.34 6.30
N ALA A 485 -13.18 -22.21 5.86
CA ALA A 485 -12.61 -23.28 6.69
C ALA A 485 -11.84 -22.71 7.90
N VAL A 486 -11.13 -21.59 7.72
CA VAL A 486 -10.43 -20.95 8.85
C VAL A 486 -11.41 -20.33 9.84
N LEU A 487 -12.46 -19.64 9.38
CA LEU A 487 -13.46 -19.05 10.28
C LEU A 487 -14.27 -20.09 11.05
N GLU A 488 -14.48 -21.29 10.52
CA GLU A 488 -15.07 -22.42 11.26
C GLU A 488 -14.22 -22.77 12.48
N ILE A 489 -12.88 -22.89 12.33
CA ILE A 489 -11.98 -23.15 13.47
C ILE A 489 -12.10 -22.05 14.54
N PHE A 490 -12.20 -20.79 14.13
CA PHE A 490 -12.38 -19.69 15.07
C PHE A 490 -13.69 -19.78 15.85
N SER A 491 -14.79 -20.15 15.19
CA SER A 491 -16.10 -20.28 15.84
C SER A 491 -16.20 -21.51 16.74
N GLU A 492 -15.49 -22.59 16.41
CA GLU A 492 -15.57 -23.86 17.13
C GLU A 492 -14.56 -23.97 18.27
N ASN A 493 -13.32 -23.47 18.08
CA ASN A 493 -12.22 -23.71 19.00
C ASN A 493 -11.77 -22.47 19.77
N VAL A 494 -11.95 -21.26 19.22
CA VAL A 494 -11.40 -20.01 19.78
C VAL A 494 -12.46 -19.18 20.47
N GLY A 495 -13.75 -19.44 20.20
CA GLY A 495 -14.86 -18.73 20.84
C GLY A 495 -14.96 -17.25 20.45
N LEU A 496 -14.38 -16.84 19.32
CA LEU A 496 -14.48 -15.47 18.82
C LEU A 496 -15.67 -15.32 17.85
N LYS A 497 -16.36 -14.19 17.95
CA LYS A 497 -17.32 -13.80 16.92
C LYS A 497 -16.56 -13.58 15.61
N THR A 498 -16.96 -14.30 14.57
CA THR A 498 -16.39 -14.21 13.24
C THR A 498 -17.22 -13.30 12.33
N PRO A 499 -16.62 -12.69 11.29
CA PRO A 499 -17.38 -12.03 10.23
C PRO A 499 -18.16 -13.06 9.42
N ASP A 500 -19.16 -12.60 8.67
CA ASP A 500 -19.88 -13.42 7.69
C ASP A 500 -19.05 -13.51 6.39
N PRO A 501 -18.55 -14.70 5.99
CA PRO A 501 -17.75 -14.86 4.77
C PRO A 501 -18.48 -14.40 3.50
N SER A 502 -19.83 -14.45 3.47
CA SER A 502 -20.63 -14.02 2.33
C SER A 502 -20.69 -12.51 2.17
N GLN A 503 -20.42 -11.75 3.24
CA GLN A 503 -20.36 -10.28 3.24
C GLN A 503 -18.95 -9.72 3.16
N MET A 504 -17.93 -10.59 3.13
CA MET A 504 -16.55 -10.16 2.97
C MET A 504 -16.26 -9.83 1.51
N TRP A 505 -15.33 -8.88 1.34
CA TRP A 505 -14.90 -8.45 0.03
C TRP A 505 -14.33 -9.60 -0.82
N ARG A 506 -14.66 -9.56 -2.11
CA ARG A 506 -14.22 -10.52 -3.12
C ARG A 506 -13.47 -9.79 -4.22
N ILE A 507 -12.38 -10.38 -4.68
CA ILE A 507 -11.66 -9.88 -5.84
C ILE A 507 -12.36 -10.45 -7.08
N ARG A 508 -12.82 -9.55 -7.96
CA ARG A 508 -13.51 -9.93 -9.18
C ARG A 508 -12.68 -9.64 -10.42
N GLU A 509 -12.96 -10.36 -11.48
CA GLU A 509 -12.55 -9.99 -12.81
C GLU A 509 -13.14 -8.61 -13.14
N ILE A 510 -12.32 -7.75 -13.76
CA ILE A 510 -12.74 -6.38 -14.08
C ILE A 510 -12.50 -6.11 -15.55
N ASP A 511 -13.57 -5.70 -16.25
CA ASP A 511 -13.49 -5.11 -17.58
C ASP A 511 -13.62 -3.59 -17.48
N ILE A 512 -12.53 -2.89 -17.73
CA ILE A 512 -12.48 -1.43 -17.67
C ILE A 512 -12.85 -0.76 -18.99
N GLY A 513 -13.19 -1.55 -20.01
CA GLY A 513 -13.73 -1.06 -21.28
C GLY A 513 -12.76 -1.16 -22.47
N PRO A 514 -13.24 -0.78 -23.67
CA PRO A 514 -12.52 -1.00 -24.92
C PRO A 514 -11.26 -0.14 -25.08
N GLU A 515 -11.10 0.92 -24.31
CA GLU A 515 -9.94 1.81 -24.36
C GLU A 515 -8.92 1.57 -23.24
N GLU A 516 -8.96 0.39 -22.62
CA GLU A 516 -7.99 -0.04 -21.60
C GLU A 516 -6.53 0.18 -22.03
N SER A 517 -6.21 -0.14 -23.27
CA SER A 517 -4.86 0.04 -23.83
C SER A 517 -4.40 1.50 -23.89
N LYS A 518 -5.35 2.44 -23.85
CA LYS A 518 -5.10 3.88 -23.78
C LYS A 518 -5.12 4.41 -22.33
N GLY A 519 -5.36 3.53 -21.34
CA GLY A 519 -5.51 3.92 -19.93
C GLY A 519 -6.80 4.68 -19.66
N ILE A 520 -7.87 4.44 -20.41
CA ILE A 520 -9.17 5.05 -20.19
C ILE A 520 -10.13 4.02 -19.61
N THR A 521 -10.69 4.32 -18.45
CA THR A 521 -11.65 3.46 -17.76
C THR A 521 -13.07 3.96 -18.02
N TYR A 522 -13.97 3.03 -18.34
CA TYR A 522 -15.40 3.28 -18.48
C TYR A 522 -16.12 2.94 -17.17
N TYR A 523 -16.76 3.93 -16.57
CA TYR A 523 -17.48 3.75 -15.32
C TYR A 523 -19.01 3.69 -15.54
N PRO A 524 -19.72 2.86 -14.74
CA PRO A 524 -19.20 1.87 -13.82
C PRO A 524 -18.46 0.73 -14.56
N VAL A 525 -17.39 0.20 -13.98
CA VAL A 525 -16.68 -0.96 -14.55
C VAL A 525 -17.59 -2.19 -14.55
N ARG A 526 -17.36 -3.11 -15.51
CA ARG A 526 -18.04 -4.39 -15.52
C ARG A 526 -17.28 -5.40 -14.67
N GLU A 527 -17.98 -6.01 -13.74
CA GLU A 527 -17.45 -7.07 -12.89
C GLU A 527 -17.82 -8.43 -13.45
N GLY A 528 -16.84 -9.34 -13.50
CA GLY A 528 -17.00 -10.73 -13.93
C GLY A 528 -17.00 -11.72 -12.76
N GLY A 529 -16.41 -12.89 -12.97
CA GLY A 529 -16.27 -13.95 -11.99
C GLY A 529 -15.41 -13.56 -10.78
N GLU A 530 -15.55 -14.33 -9.71
CA GLU A 530 -14.70 -14.18 -8.51
C GLU A 530 -13.38 -14.93 -8.68
N TYR A 531 -12.29 -14.29 -8.24
CA TYR A 531 -11.04 -15.01 -8.05
C TYR A 531 -11.05 -15.78 -6.72
N PRO A 532 -10.41 -16.95 -6.68
CA PRO A 532 -10.27 -17.73 -5.45
C PRO A 532 -9.45 -16.94 -4.42
N ARG A 533 -9.85 -17.06 -3.14
CA ARG A 533 -9.22 -16.38 -2.02
C ARG A 533 -8.68 -17.40 -1.04
N PHE A 534 -7.37 -17.35 -0.79
CA PHE A 534 -6.72 -18.21 0.19
C PHE A 534 -6.06 -17.36 1.27
N VAL A 535 -6.12 -17.85 2.49
CA VAL A 535 -5.43 -17.34 3.67
C VAL A 535 -4.52 -18.43 4.23
N SER A 536 -3.66 -18.10 5.20
CA SER A 536 -2.96 -19.15 5.92
C SER A 536 -3.94 -20.05 6.65
N ALA A 537 -3.75 -21.38 6.58
CA ALA A 537 -4.34 -22.28 7.55
C ALA A 537 -3.89 -21.88 8.96
N VAL A 538 -4.67 -22.26 9.98
CA VAL A 538 -4.40 -21.95 11.39
C VAL A 538 -4.31 -23.24 12.21
N ASP A 539 -3.60 -23.15 13.34
CA ASP A 539 -3.55 -24.21 14.34
C ASP A 539 -4.80 -24.19 15.24
N ALA A 540 -4.85 -25.08 16.23
CA ALA A 540 -5.96 -25.18 17.17
C ALA A 540 -6.16 -23.90 18.03
N ASP A 541 -5.16 -23.06 18.14
CA ASP A 541 -5.22 -21.78 18.84
C ASP A 541 -5.67 -20.62 17.95
N GLY A 542 -5.89 -20.87 16.66
CA GLY A 542 -6.22 -19.86 15.65
C GLY A 542 -5.01 -19.06 15.16
N ASN A 543 -3.78 -19.48 15.44
CA ASN A 543 -2.57 -18.84 14.94
C ASN A 543 -2.13 -19.43 13.59
N GLU A 544 -1.66 -18.59 12.69
CA GLU A 544 -1.26 -18.98 11.33
C GLU A 544 -0.10 -19.98 11.30
N VAL A 545 -0.19 -20.97 10.41
CA VAL A 545 0.84 -22.00 10.23
C VAL A 545 1.84 -21.65 9.13
N ALA A 546 1.43 -20.88 8.13
CA ALA A 546 2.30 -20.41 7.03
C ALA A 546 3.11 -19.17 7.39
N GLY A 547 4.06 -18.81 6.54
CA GLY A 547 4.82 -17.55 6.65
C GLY A 547 5.98 -17.58 7.65
N ILE A 548 6.47 -16.40 7.99
CA ILE A 548 7.52 -16.21 8.99
C ILE A 548 6.84 -15.95 10.34
N LYS A 549 6.98 -16.90 11.24
CA LYS A 549 6.35 -16.87 12.58
C LYS A 549 7.31 -16.26 13.59
N MET A 550 7.03 -15.03 14.04
CA MET A 550 7.72 -14.42 15.19
C MET A 550 7.45 -15.22 16.47
N PRO A 551 8.22 -14.99 17.54
CA PRO A 551 7.97 -15.64 18.83
C PRO A 551 6.51 -15.49 19.31
N ASP A 552 5.86 -14.35 19.04
CA ASP A 552 4.44 -14.09 19.32
C ASP A 552 3.50 -15.16 18.73
N ILE A 553 3.88 -15.76 17.61
CA ILE A 553 3.10 -16.80 16.92
C ILE A 553 3.61 -18.22 17.23
N SER A 554 4.92 -18.39 17.38
CA SER A 554 5.51 -19.72 17.59
C SER A 554 5.57 -20.16 19.05
N VAL A 555 5.49 -19.20 20.00
CA VAL A 555 5.42 -19.36 21.47
C VAL A 555 4.35 -18.38 21.98
N PRO A 556 3.07 -18.61 21.63
CA PRO A 556 2.06 -17.59 21.77
C PRO A 556 1.55 -17.41 23.20
N LEU A 557 1.20 -16.17 23.55
CA LEU A 557 0.39 -15.82 24.72
C LEU A 557 -1.06 -15.46 24.35
N GLY A 558 -1.42 -15.65 23.09
CA GLY A 558 -2.74 -15.35 22.56
C GLY A 558 -2.88 -15.75 21.10
N THR A 559 -4.06 -15.52 20.56
CA THR A 559 -4.36 -15.65 19.14
C THR A 559 -4.18 -14.30 18.47
N HIS A 560 -3.49 -14.28 17.35
CA HIS A 560 -3.22 -13.08 16.56
C HIS A 560 -3.72 -13.25 15.13
N THR A 561 -4.48 -12.29 14.63
CA THR A 561 -5.10 -12.37 13.30
C THR A 561 -4.79 -11.18 12.42
N GLY A 562 -4.96 -11.33 11.10
CA GLY A 562 -4.97 -10.24 10.13
C GLY A 562 -6.36 -9.60 9.93
N TRP A 563 -7.36 -10.00 10.68
CA TRP A 563 -8.75 -9.54 10.58
C TRP A 563 -9.32 -9.19 11.96
N ASN A 564 -10.33 -8.31 11.99
CA ASN A 564 -11.07 -7.94 13.19
C ASN A 564 -12.50 -7.56 12.74
N PRO A 565 -13.56 -8.14 13.33
CA PRO A 565 -14.92 -7.72 13.03
C PRO A 565 -15.14 -6.25 13.35
N ARG A 566 -16.05 -5.61 12.64
CA ARG A 566 -16.46 -4.23 12.96
C ARG A 566 -17.21 -4.18 14.27
N ASP A 567 -16.95 -3.13 15.06
CA ASP A 567 -17.78 -2.83 16.22
C ASP A 567 -19.18 -2.43 15.73
N PRO A 568 -20.27 -2.97 16.32
CA PRO A 568 -21.64 -2.66 15.88
C PRO A 568 -21.97 -1.16 15.83
N SER A 569 -21.34 -0.34 16.66
CA SER A 569 -21.55 1.11 16.67
C SER A 569 -21.12 1.81 15.38
N THR A 570 -20.22 1.19 14.59
CA THR A 570 -19.73 1.71 13.30
C THR A 570 -20.49 1.13 12.10
N GLY A 571 -21.58 0.42 12.33
CA GLY A 571 -22.38 -0.26 11.29
C GLY A 571 -21.70 -1.51 10.70
N ALA A 572 -22.45 -2.28 9.93
CA ALA A 572 -22.00 -3.49 9.24
C ALA A 572 -21.23 -4.50 10.14
N PRO A 573 -21.82 -4.99 11.26
CA PRO A 573 -21.12 -5.80 12.28
C PRO A 573 -20.72 -7.20 11.83
N ASN A 574 -21.14 -7.62 10.64
CA ASN A 574 -20.79 -8.90 10.02
C ASN A 574 -19.58 -8.78 9.08
N GLN A 575 -19.07 -7.57 8.89
CA GLN A 575 -17.88 -7.30 8.07
C GLN A 575 -16.64 -7.13 8.94
N ILE A 576 -15.47 -7.17 8.29
CA ILE A 576 -14.19 -6.86 8.94
C ILE A 576 -13.85 -5.38 8.77
N ILE A 577 -13.05 -4.86 9.70
CA ILE A 577 -12.34 -3.60 9.47
C ILE A 577 -11.24 -3.87 8.45
N SER A 578 -11.15 -3.02 7.44
CA SER A 578 -10.08 -3.13 6.45
C SER A 578 -8.71 -2.97 7.09
N MET A 579 -7.80 -3.90 6.84
CA MET A 579 -6.38 -3.85 7.21
C MET A 579 -6.05 -3.95 8.70
N VAL A 580 -7.03 -4.26 9.54
CA VAL A 580 -6.85 -4.31 11.00
C VAL A 580 -7.08 -5.73 11.51
N GLY A 581 -6.16 -6.21 12.33
CA GLY A 581 -6.23 -7.50 13.02
C GLY A 581 -6.60 -7.36 14.49
N LEU A 582 -6.73 -8.48 15.17
CA LEU A 582 -6.94 -8.55 16.62
C LEU A 582 -5.85 -9.35 17.32
N THR A 583 -5.67 -9.08 18.61
CA THR A 583 -5.01 -9.97 19.56
C THR A 583 -6.01 -10.36 20.63
N ASN A 584 -6.16 -11.65 20.85
CA ASN A 584 -6.99 -12.22 21.90
C ASN A 584 -6.13 -13.10 22.79
N TYR A 585 -5.75 -12.58 23.96
CA TYR A 585 -4.87 -13.28 24.88
C TYR A 585 -5.51 -14.56 25.46
N PHE A 586 -4.69 -15.58 25.71
CA PHE A 586 -5.11 -16.75 26.43
C PHE A 586 -5.42 -16.40 27.89
N PRO A 587 -6.30 -17.14 28.57
CA PRO A 587 -6.45 -17.02 30.01
C PRO A 587 -5.09 -17.22 30.71
N SER A 588 -4.80 -16.46 31.76
CA SER A 588 -3.55 -16.62 32.51
C SER A 588 -3.51 -17.95 33.26
N THR A 589 -4.62 -18.34 33.89
CA THR A 589 -4.77 -19.57 34.66
C THR A 589 -5.90 -20.42 34.09
N GLU A 590 -5.96 -21.68 34.46
CA GLU A 590 -7.10 -22.54 34.14
C GLU A 590 -8.40 -21.90 34.65
N VAL A 591 -9.33 -21.62 33.75
CA VAL A 591 -10.62 -21.00 34.08
C VAL A 591 -11.69 -22.06 34.04
N PHE A 592 -12.37 -22.25 35.17
CA PHE A 592 -13.47 -23.24 35.27
C PHE A 592 -14.71 -22.84 34.48
N VAL A 593 -14.88 -21.55 34.17
CA VAL A 593 -15.97 -21.05 33.31
C VAL A 593 -15.30 -20.39 32.10
N ARG A 594 -15.14 -21.16 31.04
CA ARG A 594 -14.67 -20.65 29.74
C ARG A 594 -15.84 -19.98 29.01
N PRO A 595 -15.59 -18.89 28.25
CA PRO A 595 -16.57 -18.45 27.29
C PRO A 595 -17.00 -19.62 26.40
N ASP A 596 -18.26 -19.65 25.99
CA ASP A 596 -18.79 -20.71 25.13
C ASP A 596 -17.82 -20.97 23.96
N ARG A 597 -17.37 -22.24 23.84
CA ARG A 597 -16.51 -22.75 22.77
C ARG A 597 -15.04 -22.29 22.73
N ASP A 598 -14.49 -21.62 23.75
CA ASP A 598 -13.04 -21.39 23.80
C ASP A 598 -12.33 -22.64 24.36
N LEU A 599 -11.72 -23.42 23.47
CA LEU A 599 -11.00 -24.66 23.79
C LEU A 599 -9.49 -24.46 23.97
N ARG A 600 -8.99 -23.23 23.83
CA ARG A 600 -7.56 -22.93 23.93
C ARG A 600 -7.05 -23.13 25.38
N LYS A 601 -5.86 -23.70 25.51
CA LYS A 601 -5.19 -23.85 26.79
C LYS A 601 -4.81 -22.49 27.37
N SER A 602 -4.88 -22.34 28.69
CA SER A 602 -4.36 -21.20 29.42
C SER A 602 -2.84 -21.12 29.37
N ASN A 603 -2.28 -19.97 29.78
CA ASN A 603 -0.82 -19.79 29.83
C ASN A 603 -0.15 -20.75 30.83
N ASP A 604 -0.76 -21.01 31.98
CA ASP A 604 -0.24 -21.93 33.00
C ASP A 604 -0.30 -23.41 32.53
N GLU A 605 -1.24 -23.77 31.68
CA GLU A 605 -1.29 -25.10 31.04
C GLU A 605 -0.23 -25.27 29.94
N ARG A 606 0.31 -24.17 29.40
CA ARG A 606 1.29 -24.18 28.30
C ARG A 606 2.72 -24.08 28.76
N TYR A 607 2.95 -23.28 29.78
CA TYR A 607 4.28 -22.90 30.24
C TYR A 607 4.39 -23.13 31.75
N SER A 608 5.32 -24.00 32.17
CA SER A 608 5.51 -24.32 33.59
C SER A 608 6.06 -23.14 34.41
N SER A 609 6.66 -22.17 33.72
CA SER A 609 7.21 -20.97 34.36
C SER A 609 7.54 -19.87 33.36
N LYS A 610 7.62 -18.61 33.86
CA LYS A 610 8.12 -17.48 33.08
C LYS A 610 9.53 -17.73 32.51
N LYS A 611 10.37 -18.49 33.22
CA LYS A 611 11.74 -18.81 32.78
C LYS A 611 11.69 -19.70 31.56
N GLU A 612 10.90 -20.77 31.58
CA GLU A 612 10.71 -21.67 30.44
C GLU A 612 10.16 -20.92 29.22
N TYR A 613 9.12 -20.08 29.41
CA TYR A 613 8.59 -19.24 28.35
C TYR A 613 9.67 -18.39 27.68
N LEU A 614 10.50 -17.67 28.49
CA LEU A 614 11.58 -16.83 27.96
C LEU A 614 12.66 -17.64 27.24
N GLU A 615 12.95 -18.86 27.69
CA GLU A 615 13.88 -19.76 27.00
C GLU A 615 13.32 -20.20 25.63
N MET A 616 12.02 -20.53 25.56
CA MET A 616 11.34 -20.87 24.31
C MET A 616 11.30 -19.70 23.33
N VAL A 617 10.96 -18.49 23.78
CA VAL A 617 10.99 -17.25 23.00
C VAL A 617 12.40 -17.00 22.44
N THR A 618 13.42 -17.10 23.31
CA THR A 618 14.82 -16.92 22.92
C THR A 618 15.25 -17.95 21.85
N LYS A 619 14.86 -19.21 22.01
CA LYS A 619 15.14 -20.28 21.06
C LYS A 619 14.48 -20.00 19.71
N SER A 620 13.22 -19.56 19.72
CA SER A 620 12.48 -19.19 18.50
C SER A 620 13.14 -18.02 17.77
N ALA A 621 13.48 -16.94 18.47
CA ALA A 621 14.17 -15.79 17.89
C ALA A 621 15.52 -16.18 17.28
N LYS A 622 16.37 -16.95 18.02
CA LYS A 622 17.65 -17.45 17.51
C LYS A 622 17.50 -18.32 16.27
N LYS A 623 16.42 -19.10 16.16
CA LYS A 623 16.12 -19.89 14.95
C LYS A 623 15.87 -18.97 13.74
N LEU A 624 15.09 -17.91 13.90
CA LEU A 624 14.83 -16.93 12.84
C LEU A 624 16.10 -16.21 12.40
N VAL A 625 16.96 -15.80 13.35
CA VAL A 625 18.27 -15.19 13.06
C VAL A 625 19.15 -16.16 12.25
N LYS A 626 19.25 -17.43 12.69
CA LYS A 626 20.02 -18.45 11.96
C LYS A 626 19.50 -18.67 10.54
N GLN A 627 18.20 -18.54 10.35
CA GLN A 627 17.53 -18.66 9.05
C GLN A 627 17.54 -17.38 8.23
N LYS A 628 18.12 -16.29 8.74
CA LYS A 628 18.16 -14.94 8.14
C LYS A 628 16.79 -14.30 7.92
N TYR A 629 15.77 -14.69 8.69
CA TYR A 629 14.45 -14.02 8.68
C TYR A 629 14.33 -12.93 9.74
N LEU A 630 15.27 -12.86 10.69
CA LEU A 630 15.34 -11.86 11.74
C LEU A 630 16.79 -11.34 11.90
#